data_50a7944eaf21966afc175a52ffd74354
#
_entry.id   50a7944eaf21966afc175a52ffd74354
#
_cell.length_a   1.000
_cell.length_b   1.000
_cell.length_c   1.000
_cell.angle_alpha   90.00
_cell.angle_beta   90.00
_cell.angle_gamma   90.00
#
_symmetry.space_group_name_H-M   'P 1'
#
loop_
_entity.id
_entity.type
_entity.pdbx_description
1 polymer ?
#
loop_
_entity_poly.entity_id
_entity_poly.type
_entity_poly.pdbx_seq_one_letter_code
_entity_poly.pdbx_strand_id
1 'polypeptide(L)'
;MSTYNYNDKKQLSQHFNVQEFKCKCGKAHDIIIDNTLVDRLERLYKIADCSRIIITSGYRCPTHSRNVGGSASDAHTVGIAADIMCYDKQGKLINPWLVAAYAEQTGFPGIGVMSTALHVDVRNSSNYKNPHWFGDETTGNNNIQTFIKSSTQSSDAIKNLQTILNNKGNKLTVDGIIGKNTLNVLHAYTINRGDKGELTKWVQEKLNAKGFNCGAADGIAGNNTMNAIHEFQKLNGLGVGYLGGTDWDMLTK
;
A
#
# COMPACT_ATOMS: atom_id res chain seq x y z
N MET A 1 -13.70 -20.15 4.85
CA MET A 1 -14.99 -19.54 4.44
C MET A 1 -16.02 -19.78 5.52
N SER A 2 -16.73 -18.76 5.96
CA SER A 2 -17.73 -18.83 7.02
C SER A 2 -19.04 -18.19 6.57
N THR A 3 -20.16 -18.69 7.06
CA THR A 3 -21.50 -18.14 6.80
C THR A 3 -22.04 -17.55 8.09
N TYR A 4 -22.57 -16.35 8.03
CA TYR A 4 -23.10 -15.59 9.15
C TYR A 4 -24.54 -15.18 8.86
N ASN A 5 -25.36 -15.11 9.92
CA ASN A 5 -26.72 -14.60 9.81
C ASN A 5 -26.69 -13.09 9.44
N TYR A 6 -27.72 -12.62 8.75
CA TYR A 6 -27.86 -11.21 8.32
C TYR A 6 -27.67 -10.19 9.44
N ASN A 7 -28.10 -10.51 10.67
CA ASN A 7 -28.00 -9.64 11.83
C ASN A 7 -26.79 -9.90 12.71
N ASP A 8 -25.90 -10.83 12.32
CA ASP A 8 -24.70 -11.15 13.09
C ASP A 8 -23.77 -9.95 13.14
N LYS A 9 -23.37 -9.55 14.34
CA LYS A 9 -22.44 -8.42 14.60
C LYS A 9 -21.06 -8.90 15.06
N LYS A 10 -20.75 -10.19 14.84
CA LYS A 10 -19.50 -10.78 15.28
C LYS A 10 -18.31 -9.98 14.76
N GLN A 11 -17.37 -9.70 15.64
CA GLN A 11 -16.05 -9.18 15.27
C GLN A 11 -15.25 -10.31 14.61
N LEU A 12 -14.76 -10.06 13.40
CA LEU A 12 -13.96 -11.01 12.61
C LEU A 12 -12.48 -10.88 12.90
N SER A 13 -12.02 -9.65 13.11
CA SER A 13 -10.64 -9.29 13.38
C SER A 13 -10.58 -7.96 14.14
N GLN A 14 -9.39 -7.39 14.34
CA GLN A 14 -9.23 -6.13 15.08
C GLN A 14 -10.05 -4.97 14.49
N HIS A 15 -10.15 -4.89 13.15
CA HIS A 15 -10.73 -3.73 12.45
C HIS A 15 -11.99 -4.06 11.66
N PHE A 16 -12.37 -5.34 11.52
CA PHE A 16 -13.50 -5.75 10.67
C PHE A 16 -14.52 -6.60 11.41
N ASN A 17 -15.80 -6.33 11.16
CA ASN A 17 -16.92 -7.11 11.66
C ASN A 17 -17.84 -7.59 10.52
N VAL A 18 -18.72 -8.55 10.80
CA VAL A 18 -19.61 -9.19 9.81
C VAL A 18 -20.48 -8.19 9.07
N GLN A 19 -21.00 -7.15 9.76
CA GLN A 19 -21.95 -6.21 9.16
C GLN A 19 -21.36 -5.36 8.04
N GLU A 20 -20.05 -5.17 8.01
CA GLU A 20 -19.39 -4.41 6.95
C GLU A 20 -19.42 -5.15 5.61
N PHE A 21 -19.53 -6.48 5.65
CA PHE A 21 -19.54 -7.33 4.45
C PHE A 21 -20.96 -7.65 3.94
N LYS A 22 -22.02 -7.20 4.59
CA LYS A 22 -23.37 -7.59 4.20
C LYS A 22 -23.79 -7.07 2.84
N CYS A 23 -24.64 -7.86 2.16
CA CYS A 23 -25.22 -7.46 0.88
C CYS A 23 -26.08 -6.18 1.02
N LYS A 24 -25.86 -5.22 0.12
CA LYS A 24 -26.56 -3.92 0.11
C LYS A 24 -27.90 -3.93 -0.66
N CYS A 25 -28.46 -5.10 -0.97
CA CYS A 25 -29.73 -5.21 -1.69
C CYS A 25 -30.97 -4.85 -0.87
N GLY A 26 -30.82 -4.57 0.42
CA GLY A 26 -31.93 -4.27 1.34
C GLY A 26 -32.74 -5.49 1.83
N LYS A 27 -32.39 -6.72 1.37
CA LYS A 27 -33.05 -7.96 1.80
C LYS A 27 -32.16 -8.71 2.78
N ALA A 28 -32.78 -9.43 3.71
CA ALA A 28 -32.06 -10.31 4.63
C ALA A 28 -31.50 -11.52 3.85
N HIS A 29 -30.18 -11.70 3.92
CA HIS A 29 -29.45 -12.85 3.38
C HIS A 29 -28.38 -13.26 4.36
N ASP A 30 -28.03 -14.52 4.40
CA ASP A 30 -26.78 -14.95 5.02
C ASP A 30 -25.60 -14.26 4.35
N ILE A 31 -24.58 -13.97 5.14
CA ILE A 31 -23.37 -13.27 4.72
C ILE A 31 -22.24 -14.29 4.63
N ILE A 32 -21.68 -14.47 3.45
CA ILE A 32 -20.56 -15.39 3.24
C ILE A 32 -19.27 -14.57 3.24
N ILE A 33 -18.29 -14.98 4.03
CA ILE A 33 -17.00 -14.29 4.15
C ILE A 33 -15.88 -15.33 4.19
N ASP A 34 -14.87 -15.13 3.35
CA ASP A 34 -13.64 -15.90 3.42
C ASP A 34 -12.69 -15.33 4.47
N ASN A 35 -12.20 -16.15 5.38
CA ASN A 35 -11.30 -15.71 6.45
C ASN A 35 -9.98 -15.18 5.90
N THR A 36 -9.48 -15.75 4.78
CA THR A 36 -8.26 -15.27 4.13
C THR A 36 -8.42 -13.84 3.60
N LEU A 37 -9.64 -13.47 3.15
CA LEU A 37 -9.94 -12.09 2.75
C LEU A 37 -9.75 -11.15 3.94
N VAL A 38 -10.32 -11.49 5.10
CA VAL A 38 -10.20 -10.69 6.33
C VAL A 38 -8.75 -10.57 6.80
N ASP A 39 -7.99 -11.67 6.79
CA ASP A 39 -6.58 -11.69 7.17
C ASP A 39 -5.72 -10.80 6.27
N ARG A 40 -6.00 -10.79 4.97
CA ARG A 40 -5.28 -9.93 4.01
C ARG A 40 -5.69 -8.47 4.13
N LEU A 41 -6.95 -8.18 4.42
CA LEU A 41 -7.41 -6.82 4.72
C LEU A 41 -6.73 -6.26 5.98
N GLU A 42 -6.54 -7.07 7.03
CA GLU A 42 -5.78 -6.66 8.22
C GLU A 42 -4.31 -6.38 7.91
N ARG A 43 -3.68 -7.19 7.05
CA ARG A 43 -2.31 -6.93 6.60
C ARG A 43 -2.25 -5.63 5.79
N LEU A 44 -3.20 -5.42 4.88
CA LEU A 44 -3.29 -4.20 4.08
C LEU A 44 -3.47 -2.98 4.98
N TYR A 45 -4.33 -3.06 6.01
CA TYR A 45 -4.52 -2.00 7.00
C TYR A 45 -3.20 -1.55 7.62
N LYS A 46 -2.34 -2.52 7.99
CA LYS A 46 -1.01 -2.26 8.58
C LYS A 46 -0.02 -1.70 7.57
N ILE A 47 0.07 -2.32 6.39
CA ILE A 47 1.07 -1.96 5.36
C ILE A 47 0.79 -0.57 4.78
N ALA A 48 -0.47 -0.26 4.49
CA ALA A 48 -0.86 1.04 3.98
C ALA A 48 -0.95 2.13 5.07
N ASP A 49 -0.64 1.79 6.33
CA ASP A 49 -0.74 2.65 7.51
C ASP A 49 -2.10 3.37 7.60
N CYS A 50 -3.16 2.63 7.33
CA CYS A 50 -4.52 3.17 7.33
C CYS A 50 -4.96 3.65 8.72
N SER A 51 -5.77 4.70 8.76
CA SER A 51 -6.59 5.02 9.93
C SER A 51 -7.88 4.22 9.92
N ARG A 52 -8.38 3.91 8.72
CA ARG A 52 -9.55 3.05 8.49
C ARG A 52 -9.57 2.50 7.08
N ILE A 53 -10.18 1.34 6.91
CA ILE A 53 -10.62 0.79 5.63
C ILE A 53 -12.16 0.70 5.67
N ILE A 54 -12.83 1.28 4.70
CA ILE A 54 -14.28 1.18 4.54
C ILE A 54 -14.56 0.11 3.47
N ILE A 55 -15.35 -0.90 3.81
CA ILE A 55 -15.85 -1.88 2.86
C ILE A 55 -17.08 -1.29 2.17
N THR A 56 -16.89 -0.82 0.93
CA THR A 56 -17.98 -0.25 0.13
C THR A 56 -18.86 -1.33 -0.48
N SER A 57 -18.35 -2.54 -0.69
CA SER A 57 -19.09 -3.72 -1.11
C SER A 57 -18.36 -4.98 -0.63
N GLY A 58 -19.02 -5.82 0.14
CA GLY A 58 -18.55 -7.14 0.55
C GLY A 58 -19.30 -8.25 -0.21
N TYR A 59 -19.96 -9.15 0.55
CA TYR A 59 -20.83 -10.16 -0.04
C TYR A 59 -21.98 -9.54 -0.84
N ARG A 60 -22.26 -10.10 -2.01
CA ARG A 60 -23.43 -9.75 -2.85
C ARG A 60 -24.25 -11.01 -3.12
N CYS A 61 -25.55 -10.98 -2.87
CA CYS A 61 -26.41 -12.04 -3.37
C CYS A 61 -26.40 -12.04 -4.92
N PRO A 62 -26.60 -13.19 -5.62
CA PRO A 62 -26.51 -13.28 -7.07
C PRO A 62 -27.40 -12.27 -7.82
N THR A 63 -28.59 -11.96 -7.29
CA THR A 63 -29.48 -10.95 -7.88
C THR A 63 -28.89 -9.54 -7.78
N HIS A 64 -28.36 -9.19 -6.60
CA HIS A 64 -27.76 -7.87 -6.40
C HIS A 64 -26.52 -7.70 -7.28
N SER A 65 -25.68 -8.74 -7.39
CA SER A 65 -24.49 -8.65 -8.22
C SER A 65 -24.85 -8.35 -9.69
N ARG A 66 -25.83 -9.05 -10.26
CA ARG A 66 -26.32 -8.71 -11.60
C ARG A 66 -26.85 -7.29 -11.74
N ASN A 67 -27.56 -6.80 -10.73
CA ASN A 67 -28.16 -5.45 -10.77
C ASN A 67 -27.13 -4.32 -10.75
N VAL A 68 -25.91 -4.60 -10.23
CA VAL A 68 -24.80 -3.63 -10.18
C VAL A 68 -23.72 -3.88 -11.23
N GLY A 69 -24.04 -4.65 -12.28
CA GLY A 69 -23.15 -4.88 -13.42
C GLY A 69 -22.19 -6.06 -13.26
N GLY A 70 -22.29 -6.83 -12.16
CA GLY A 70 -21.54 -8.06 -11.96
C GLY A 70 -22.22 -9.30 -12.53
N SER A 71 -21.69 -10.47 -12.23
CA SER A 71 -22.28 -11.76 -12.59
C SER A 71 -22.91 -12.47 -11.37
N ALA A 72 -23.76 -13.46 -11.62
CA ALA A 72 -24.35 -14.26 -10.56
C ALA A 72 -23.35 -15.16 -9.81
N SER A 73 -22.12 -15.26 -10.32
CA SER A 73 -21.03 -16.09 -9.81
C SER A 73 -19.71 -15.36 -9.72
N ASP A 74 -19.74 -14.04 -9.50
CA ASP A 74 -18.52 -13.27 -9.30
C ASP A 74 -17.92 -13.49 -7.89
N ALA A 75 -16.74 -12.93 -7.65
CA ALA A 75 -16.00 -13.11 -6.40
C ALA A 75 -16.77 -12.61 -5.16
N HIS A 76 -17.62 -11.58 -5.31
CA HIS A 76 -18.48 -11.10 -4.24
C HIS A 76 -19.59 -12.08 -3.87
N THR A 77 -20.14 -12.80 -4.85
CA THR A 77 -21.26 -13.75 -4.60
C THR A 77 -20.84 -15.01 -3.86
N VAL A 78 -19.55 -15.31 -3.88
CA VAL A 78 -18.97 -16.41 -3.12
C VAL A 78 -18.19 -15.97 -1.88
N GLY A 79 -18.23 -14.67 -1.55
CA GLY A 79 -17.68 -14.13 -0.30
C GLY A 79 -16.17 -14.02 -0.22
N ILE A 80 -15.48 -14.00 -1.36
CA ILE A 80 -14.02 -13.91 -1.45
C ILE A 80 -13.51 -12.54 -1.88
N ALA A 81 -14.38 -11.54 -2.05
CA ALA A 81 -14.04 -10.21 -2.53
C ALA A 81 -14.59 -9.08 -1.68
N ALA A 82 -13.90 -7.95 -1.72
CA ALA A 82 -14.36 -6.68 -1.17
C ALA A 82 -13.92 -5.52 -2.07
N ASP A 83 -14.82 -4.54 -2.23
CA ASP A 83 -14.48 -3.21 -2.73
C ASP A 83 -14.22 -2.32 -1.52
N ILE A 84 -13.08 -1.63 -1.49
CA ILE A 84 -12.58 -0.93 -0.31
C ILE A 84 -12.14 0.49 -0.61
N MET A 85 -12.26 1.37 0.39
CA MET A 85 -11.65 2.70 0.41
C MET A 85 -10.75 2.81 1.63
N CYS A 86 -9.48 3.14 1.41
CA CYS A 86 -8.48 3.27 2.47
C CYS A 86 -8.23 4.76 2.78
N TYR A 87 -8.15 5.09 4.06
CA TYR A 87 -7.91 6.45 4.55
C TYR A 87 -6.66 6.51 5.40
N ASP A 88 -5.86 7.56 5.21
CA ASP A 88 -4.66 7.82 6.00
C ASP A 88 -4.98 8.35 7.42
N LYS A 89 -3.94 8.61 8.21
CA LYS A 89 -4.08 9.13 9.60
C LYS A 89 -4.67 10.54 9.67
N GLN A 90 -4.68 11.27 8.57
CA GLN A 90 -5.31 12.59 8.44
C GLN A 90 -6.77 12.48 7.97
N GLY A 91 -7.28 11.26 7.75
CA GLY A 91 -8.63 11.01 7.27
C GLY A 91 -8.81 11.29 5.76
N LYS A 92 -7.72 11.46 5.00
CA LYS A 92 -7.72 11.65 3.56
C LYS A 92 -7.75 10.28 2.86
N LEU A 93 -8.50 10.19 1.75
CA LEU A 93 -8.51 9.01 0.89
C LEU A 93 -7.11 8.77 0.31
N ILE A 94 -6.57 7.57 0.53
CA ILE A 94 -5.32 7.14 -0.10
C ILE A 94 -5.62 6.82 -1.57
N ASN A 95 -4.71 7.24 -2.46
CA ASN A 95 -4.84 6.97 -3.89
C ASN A 95 -5.03 5.45 -4.14
N PRO A 96 -6.10 5.02 -4.83
CA PRO A 96 -6.37 3.60 -5.07
C PRO A 96 -5.23 2.85 -5.77
N TRP A 97 -4.46 3.50 -6.63
CA TRP A 97 -3.27 2.92 -7.27
C TRP A 97 -2.18 2.59 -6.25
N LEU A 98 -1.98 3.45 -5.25
CA LEU A 98 -1.03 3.19 -4.16
C LEU A 98 -1.54 2.06 -3.26
N VAL A 99 -2.84 2.03 -2.96
CA VAL A 99 -3.46 0.93 -2.21
C VAL A 99 -3.32 -0.40 -2.97
N ALA A 100 -3.43 -0.38 -4.32
CA ALA A 100 -3.23 -1.56 -5.17
C ALA A 100 -1.81 -2.14 -5.02
N ALA A 101 -0.79 -1.27 -4.95
CA ALA A 101 0.59 -1.72 -4.73
C ALA A 101 0.78 -2.36 -3.35
N TYR A 102 0.15 -1.83 -2.31
CA TYR A 102 0.15 -2.44 -0.99
C TYR A 102 -0.65 -3.76 -0.96
N ALA A 103 -1.78 -3.83 -1.68
CA ALA A 103 -2.58 -5.04 -1.80
C ALA A 103 -1.79 -6.19 -2.47
N GLU A 104 -1.00 -5.88 -3.51
CA GLU A 104 -0.07 -6.84 -4.13
C GLU A 104 0.92 -7.40 -3.10
N GLN A 105 1.53 -6.54 -2.31
CA GLN A 105 2.48 -6.94 -1.25
C GLN A 105 1.83 -7.83 -0.17
N THR A 106 0.54 -7.66 0.08
CA THR A 106 -0.20 -8.52 1.03
C THR A 106 -0.63 -9.84 0.41
N GLY A 107 -0.37 -10.02 -0.88
CA GLY A 107 -0.62 -11.26 -1.62
C GLY A 107 -2.05 -11.41 -2.13
N PHE A 108 -2.81 -10.33 -2.34
CA PHE A 108 -4.09 -10.41 -3.04
C PHE A 108 -3.88 -10.85 -4.49
N PRO A 109 -4.47 -11.96 -4.94
CA PRO A 109 -4.34 -12.44 -6.32
C PRO A 109 -5.28 -11.73 -7.30
N GLY A 110 -6.33 -11.06 -6.81
CA GLY A 110 -7.23 -10.25 -7.60
C GLY A 110 -7.25 -8.81 -7.10
N ILE A 111 -6.93 -7.86 -7.98
CA ILE A 111 -6.87 -6.43 -7.66
C ILE A 111 -7.46 -5.65 -8.83
N GLY A 112 -8.47 -4.82 -8.57
CA GLY A 112 -9.09 -3.95 -9.56
C GLY A 112 -9.13 -2.50 -9.07
N VAL A 113 -8.47 -1.59 -9.79
CA VAL A 113 -8.48 -0.17 -9.43
C VAL A 113 -9.73 0.50 -9.98
N MET A 114 -10.38 1.27 -9.14
CA MET A 114 -11.50 2.16 -9.48
C MET A 114 -11.11 3.61 -9.21
N SER A 115 -11.95 4.55 -9.57
CA SER A 115 -11.68 5.99 -9.38
C SER A 115 -11.42 6.39 -7.93
N THR A 116 -12.13 5.81 -6.97
CA THR A 116 -12.03 6.13 -5.53
C THR A 116 -11.91 4.91 -4.63
N ALA A 117 -12.02 3.71 -5.18
CA ALA A 117 -12.01 2.45 -4.44
C ALA A 117 -11.05 1.45 -5.07
N LEU A 118 -10.83 0.35 -4.38
CA LEU A 118 -10.05 -0.78 -4.87
C LEU A 118 -10.87 -2.05 -4.67
N HIS A 119 -11.05 -2.82 -5.74
CA HIS A 119 -11.48 -4.21 -5.65
C HIS A 119 -10.31 -5.08 -5.21
N VAL A 120 -10.52 -5.94 -4.23
CA VAL A 120 -9.57 -6.99 -3.82
C VAL A 120 -10.29 -8.32 -3.65
N ASP A 121 -9.65 -9.41 -4.10
CA ASP A 121 -10.20 -10.74 -3.89
C ASP A 121 -9.11 -11.80 -3.59
N VAL A 122 -9.56 -12.92 -3.03
CA VAL A 122 -8.70 -14.06 -2.67
C VAL A 122 -9.00 -15.27 -3.55
N ARG A 123 -9.19 -15.03 -4.86
CA ARG A 123 -9.41 -16.09 -5.87
C ARG A 123 -8.30 -17.13 -5.84
N ASN A 124 -8.62 -18.34 -6.25
CA ASN A 124 -7.64 -19.38 -6.48
C ASN A 124 -7.77 -19.94 -7.90
N SER A 125 -6.75 -20.66 -8.36
CA SER A 125 -6.69 -21.21 -9.73
C SER A 125 -7.78 -22.22 -10.07
N SER A 126 -8.38 -22.86 -9.07
CA SER A 126 -9.44 -23.84 -9.30
C SER A 126 -10.80 -23.19 -9.60
N ASN A 127 -11.01 -21.95 -9.13
CA ASN A 127 -12.29 -21.26 -9.23
C ASN A 127 -12.35 -20.21 -10.33
N TYR A 128 -11.20 -19.76 -10.85
CA TYR A 128 -11.13 -18.70 -11.84
C TYR A 128 -10.10 -19.00 -12.93
N LYS A 129 -10.43 -18.64 -14.17
CA LYS A 129 -9.53 -18.83 -15.33
C LYS A 129 -8.20 -18.10 -15.15
N ASN A 130 -8.23 -16.93 -14.50
CA ASN A 130 -7.04 -16.14 -14.17
C ASN A 130 -6.82 -16.20 -12.66
N PRO A 131 -5.88 -17.01 -12.16
CA PRO A 131 -5.56 -17.10 -10.74
C PRO A 131 -4.95 -15.81 -10.21
N HIS A 132 -4.40 -14.97 -11.09
CA HIS A 132 -3.95 -13.61 -10.81
C HIS A 132 -4.65 -12.66 -11.77
N TRP A 133 -5.30 -11.65 -11.24
CA TRP A 133 -5.97 -10.62 -12.04
C TRP A 133 -5.66 -9.24 -11.48
N PHE A 134 -5.15 -8.38 -12.37
CA PHE A 134 -4.90 -6.99 -12.08
C PHE A 134 -5.49 -6.15 -13.20
N GLY A 135 -6.27 -5.16 -12.87
CA GLY A 135 -6.91 -4.31 -13.86
C GLY A 135 -7.37 -2.98 -13.31
N ASP A 136 -7.61 -2.07 -14.22
CA ASP A 136 -8.30 -0.80 -13.96
C ASP A 136 -9.76 -0.96 -14.37
N GLU A 137 -10.64 -1.08 -13.39
CA GLU A 137 -12.09 -1.26 -13.63
C GLU A 137 -12.76 0.00 -14.19
N THR A 138 -12.09 1.16 -14.12
CA THR A 138 -12.62 2.42 -14.64
C THR A 138 -12.35 2.58 -16.13
N THR A 139 -11.14 2.23 -16.57
CA THR A 139 -10.69 2.48 -17.96
C THR A 139 -10.40 1.22 -18.75
N GLY A 140 -10.40 0.03 -18.11
CA GLY A 140 -9.95 -1.23 -18.71
C GLY A 140 -8.46 -1.27 -19.02
N ASN A 141 -7.66 -0.38 -18.45
CA ASN A 141 -6.25 -0.19 -18.74
C ASN A 141 -5.37 -1.10 -17.88
N ASN A 142 -4.33 -1.69 -18.48
CA ASN A 142 -3.36 -2.57 -17.80
C ASN A 142 -2.19 -1.80 -17.12
N ASN A 143 -2.26 -0.50 -16.99
CA ASN A 143 -1.22 0.32 -16.35
C ASN A 143 -0.96 -0.03 -14.88
N ILE A 144 -1.91 -0.72 -14.23
CA ILE A 144 -1.75 -1.21 -12.86
C ILE A 144 -0.55 -2.14 -12.71
N GLN A 145 -0.27 -3.01 -13.69
CA GLN A 145 0.90 -3.89 -13.65
C GLN A 145 2.21 -3.11 -13.64
N THR A 146 2.31 -2.06 -14.46
CA THR A 146 3.48 -1.18 -14.49
C THR A 146 3.62 -0.41 -13.17
N PHE A 147 2.51 0.09 -12.63
CA PHE A 147 2.50 0.80 -11.35
C PHE A 147 2.89 -0.13 -10.19
N ILE A 148 2.31 -1.33 -10.10
CA ILE A 148 2.63 -2.34 -9.07
C ILE A 148 4.10 -2.72 -9.17
N LYS A 149 4.62 -2.95 -10.39
CA LYS A 149 6.04 -3.28 -10.61
C LYS A 149 6.97 -2.16 -10.13
N SER A 150 6.66 -0.90 -10.42
CA SER A 150 7.45 0.23 -9.93
C SER A 150 7.38 0.38 -8.41
N SER A 151 6.21 0.11 -7.79
CA SER A 151 6.03 0.13 -6.34
C SER A 151 6.76 -1.02 -5.64
N THR A 152 6.83 -2.20 -6.27
CA THR A 152 7.64 -3.33 -5.77
C THR A 152 9.13 -2.98 -5.77
N GLN A 153 9.63 -2.31 -6.82
CA GLN A 153 11.00 -1.81 -6.84
C GLN A 153 11.25 -0.78 -5.73
N SER A 154 10.27 0.09 -5.43
CA SER A 154 10.35 1.01 -4.30
C SER A 154 10.43 0.26 -2.96
N SER A 155 9.64 -0.81 -2.80
CA SER A 155 9.69 -1.66 -1.61
C SER A 155 11.06 -2.31 -1.42
N ASP A 156 11.71 -2.79 -2.48
CA ASP A 156 13.05 -3.38 -2.39
C ASP A 156 14.11 -2.32 -2.04
N ALA A 157 13.98 -1.11 -2.55
CA ALA A 157 14.83 0.01 -2.12
C ALA A 157 14.65 0.35 -0.63
N ILE A 158 13.41 0.22 -0.11
CA ILE A 158 13.15 0.42 1.32
C ILE A 158 13.69 -0.73 2.16
N LYS A 159 13.58 -1.99 1.72
CA LYS A 159 14.22 -3.13 2.39
C LYS A 159 15.74 -2.96 2.45
N ASN A 160 16.34 -2.48 1.36
CA ASN A 160 17.77 -2.14 1.35
C ASN A 160 18.08 -1.06 2.39
N LEU A 161 17.30 0.02 2.46
CA LEU A 161 17.45 1.06 3.48
C LEU A 161 17.36 0.50 4.91
N GLN A 162 16.34 -0.32 5.19
CA GLN A 162 16.17 -0.95 6.51
C GLN A 162 17.35 -1.84 6.85
N THR A 163 17.89 -2.57 5.87
CA THR A 163 19.12 -3.38 6.03
C THR A 163 20.34 -2.50 6.31
N ILE A 164 20.52 -1.40 5.58
CA ILE A 164 21.58 -0.41 5.83
C ILE A 164 21.51 0.14 7.25
N LEU A 165 20.29 0.49 7.72
CA LEU A 165 20.08 0.98 9.07
C LEU A 165 20.38 -0.08 10.13
N ASN A 166 19.99 -1.34 9.88
CA ASN A 166 20.29 -2.46 10.78
C ASN A 166 21.79 -2.75 10.86
N ASN A 167 22.53 -2.63 9.77
CA ASN A 167 24.00 -2.74 9.75
C ASN A 167 24.68 -1.62 10.55
N LYS A 168 23.96 -0.52 10.84
CA LYS A 168 24.39 0.57 11.74
C LYS A 168 24.00 0.33 13.21
N GLY A 169 23.50 -0.86 13.56
CA GLY A 169 23.17 -1.25 14.93
C GLY A 169 21.68 -1.10 15.31
N ASN A 170 20.80 -0.73 14.36
CA ASN A 170 19.36 -0.70 14.62
C ASN A 170 18.73 -2.10 14.52
N LYS A 171 17.46 -2.22 14.95
CA LYS A 171 16.69 -3.49 14.94
C LYS A 171 15.35 -3.28 14.27
N LEU A 172 15.37 -2.91 12.99
CA LEU A 172 14.16 -2.75 12.18
C LEU A 172 13.74 -4.10 11.57
N THR A 173 12.44 -4.31 11.44
CA THR A 173 11.91 -5.34 10.55
C THR A 173 12.19 -4.93 9.12
N VAL A 174 12.77 -5.81 8.31
CA VAL A 174 13.04 -5.56 6.88
C VAL A 174 11.79 -5.97 6.09
N ASP A 175 10.76 -5.12 6.15
CA ASP A 175 9.44 -5.36 5.55
C ASP A 175 9.18 -4.55 4.27
N GLY A 176 10.08 -3.62 3.94
CA GLY A 176 9.93 -2.74 2.78
C GLY A 176 8.94 -1.58 3.01
N ILE A 177 8.66 -1.23 4.27
CA ILE A 177 7.68 -0.21 4.65
C ILE A 177 8.37 0.91 5.43
N ILE A 178 8.16 2.15 5.00
CA ILE A 178 8.52 3.33 5.78
C ILE A 178 7.44 3.60 6.83
N GLY A 179 7.44 2.80 7.89
CA GLY A 179 6.57 3.01 9.04
C GLY A 179 7.23 3.90 10.11
N LYS A 180 6.48 4.17 11.19
CA LYS A 180 6.95 5.01 12.32
C LYS A 180 8.31 4.59 12.88
N ASN A 181 8.56 3.28 12.98
CA ASN A 181 9.84 2.77 13.52
C ASN A 181 11.01 3.10 12.59
N THR A 182 10.82 2.94 11.27
CA THR A 182 11.84 3.28 10.27
C THR A 182 12.11 4.78 10.25
N LEU A 183 11.06 5.63 10.29
CA LEU A 183 11.20 7.09 10.37
C LEU A 183 11.90 7.55 11.66
N ASN A 184 11.53 7.00 12.81
CA ASN A 184 12.19 7.33 14.08
C ASN A 184 13.69 7.04 14.05
N VAL A 185 14.08 5.93 13.41
CA VAL A 185 15.50 5.60 13.22
C VAL A 185 16.15 6.59 12.25
N LEU A 186 15.53 6.89 11.11
CA LEU A 186 16.04 7.85 10.11
C LEU A 186 16.25 9.24 10.69
N HIS A 187 15.34 9.72 11.53
CA HIS A 187 15.46 11.04 12.17
C HIS A 187 16.70 11.19 13.05
N ALA A 188 17.32 10.09 13.47
CA ALA A 188 18.60 10.11 14.20
C ALA A 188 19.83 10.21 13.27
N TYR A 189 19.64 10.14 11.95
CA TYR A 189 20.72 10.22 10.98
C TYR A 189 20.66 11.53 10.20
N THR A 190 21.85 12.02 9.84
CA THR A 190 22.02 13.18 8.97
C THR A 190 22.95 12.83 7.80
N ILE A 191 22.83 13.54 6.69
CA ILE A 191 23.78 13.51 5.60
C ILE A 191 24.38 14.90 5.43
N ASN A 192 25.65 15.01 5.75
CA ASN A 192 26.44 16.22 5.67
C ASN A 192 27.45 16.14 4.52
N ARG A 193 27.99 17.26 4.13
CA ARG A 193 29.10 17.29 3.18
C ARG A 193 30.28 16.44 3.68
N GLY A 194 30.75 15.55 2.83
CA GLY A 194 31.86 14.64 3.11
C GLY A 194 31.46 13.31 3.71
N ASP A 195 30.19 13.14 4.11
CA ASP A 195 29.70 11.84 4.59
C ASP A 195 29.81 10.76 3.52
N LYS A 196 30.12 9.53 3.95
CA LYS A 196 30.34 8.39 3.06
C LYS A 196 29.59 7.16 3.53
N GLY A 197 29.25 6.30 2.58
CA GLY A 197 28.70 4.97 2.82
C GLY A 197 27.35 4.72 2.18
N GLU A 198 26.79 3.55 2.48
CA GLU A 198 25.58 3.02 1.84
C GLU A 198 24.35 3.91 2.07
N LEU A 199 24.23 4.56 3.23
CA LEU A 199 23.11 5.48 3.48
C LEU A 199 23.19 6.72 2.58
N THR A 200 24.39 7.27 2.40
CA THR A 200 24.64 8.38 1.46
C THR A 200 24.30 7.97 0.03
N LYS A 201 24.74 6.79 -0.38
CA LYS A 201 24.43 6.22 -1.69
C LYS A 201 22.92 6.07 -1.90
N TRP A 202 22.22 5.52 -0.92
CA TRP A 202 20.77 5.39 -0.98
C TRP A 202 20.06 6.75 -1.13
N VAL A 203 20.53 7.78 -0.43
CA VAL A 203 20.01 9.16 -0.56
C VAL A 203 20.26 9.70 -1.96
N GLN A 204 21.45 9.51 -2.52
CA GLN A 204 21.77 9.92 -3.90
C GLN A 204 20.85 9.22 -4.92
N GLU A 205 20.64 7.91 -4.79
CA GLU A 205 19.73 7.14 -5.65
C GLU A 205 18.29 7.68 -5.56
N LYS A 206 17.80 7.99 -4.35
CA LYS A 206 16.48 8.56 -4.15
C LYS A 206 16.32 9.97 -4.70
N LEU A 207 17.30 10.85 -4.50
CA LEU A 207 17.29 12.20 -5.04
C LEU A 207 17.31 12.17 -6.58
N ASN A 208 18.19 11.34 -7.18
CA ASN A 208 18.24 11.16 -8.63
C ASN A 208 16.91 10.64 -9.19
N ALA A 209 16.27 9.66 -8.52
CA ALA A 209 14.97 9.13 -8.91
C ALA A 209 13.84 10.19 -8.84
N LYS A 210 13.98 11.19 -7.96
CA LYS A 210 13.06 12.32 -7.80
C LYS A 210 13.42 13.51 -8.74
N GLY A 211 14.47 13.38 -9.59
CA GLY A 211 14.89 14.40 -10.56
C GLY A 211 15.90 15.41 -10.01
N PHE A 212 16.42 15.22 -8.79
CA PHE A 212 17.46 16.06 -8.21
C PHE A 212 18.83 15.46 -8.51
N ASN A 213 19.62 16.12 -9.36
CA ASN A 213 20.84 15.55 -9.92
C ASN A 213 22.00 15.54 -8.91
N CYS A 214 22.24 14.38 -8.30
CA CYS A 214 23.44 14.13 -7.47
C CYS A 214 24.69 13.73 -8.28
N GLY A 215 24.57 13.50 -9.58
CA GLY A 215 25.56 12.76 -10.36
C GLY A 215 25.49 11.26 -10.08
N ALA A 216 26.63 10.58 -10.14
CA ALA A 216 26.71 9.16 -9.78
C ALA A 216 26.37 8.95 -8.30
N ALA A 217 25.64 7.88 -7.99
CA ALA A 217 25.38 7.46 -6.61
C ALA A 217 26.58 6.66 -6.09
N ASP A 218 27.66 7.36 -5.80
CA ASP A 218 28.96 6.81 -5.38
C ASP A 218 29.08 6.62 -3.86
N GLY A 219 28.07 7.06 -3.12
CA GLY A 219 28.05 7.01 -1.66
C GLY A 219 28.89 8.11 -0.99
N ILE A 220 29.30 9.15 -1.70
CA ILE A 220 30.07 10.29 -1.16
C ILE A 220 29.25 11.58 -1.29
N ALA A 221 28.92 12.23 -0.17
CA ALA A 221 28.18 13.49 -0.15
C ALA A 221 29.06 14.66 -0.59
N GLY A 222 29.35 14.72 -1.89
CA GLY A 222 30.10 15.81 -2.53
C GLY A 222 29.22 17.04 -2.83
N ASN A 223 29.78 17.96 -3.61
CA ASN A 223 29.08 19.20 -3.98
C ASN A 223 27.76 18.95 -4.70
N ASN A 224 27.74 18.02 -5.66
CA ASN A 224 26.52 17.70 -6.41
C ASN A 224 25.44 17.14 -5.51
N THR A 225 25.80 16.24 -4.58
CA THR A 225 24.86 15.68 -3.60
C THR A 225 24.28 16.78 -2.70
N MET A 226 25.11 17.68 -2.20
CA MET A 226 24.63 18.78 -1.34
C MET A 226 23.74 19.76 -2.12
N ASN A 227 24.08 20.08 -3.37
CA ASN A 227 23.23 20.89 -4.22
C ASN A 227 21.86 20.25 -4.46
N ALA A 228 21.82 18.95 -4.77
CA ALA A 228 20.58 18.20 -4.93
C ALA A 228 19.74 18.16 -3.64
N ILE A 229 20.37 18.00 -2.46
CA ILE A 229 19.70 18.11 -1.16
C ILE A 229 19.08 19.50 -0.99
N HIS A 230 19.83 20.56 -1.27
CA HIS A 230 19.36 21.94 -1.14
C HIS A 230 18.20 22.27 -2.09
N GLU A 231 18.26 21.79 -3.33
CA GLU A 231 17.16 21.93 -4.31
C GLU A 231 15.90 21.18 -3.82
N PHE A 232 16.08 19.95 -3.37
CA PHE A 232 15.00 19.14 -2.78
C PHE A 232 14.36 19.86 -1.58
N GLN A 233 15.17 20.37 -0.65
CA GLN A 233 14.70 21.10 0.52
C GLN A 233 13.92 22.36 0.13
N LYS A 234 14.44 23.18 -0.77
CA LYS A 234 13.77 24.39 -1.28
C LYS A 234 12.43 24.09 -1.91
N LEU A 235 12.37 23.06 -2.78
CA LEU A 235 11.13 22.69 -3.47
C LEU A 235 10.05 22.21 -2.51
N ASN A 236 10.45 21.60 -1.38
CA ASN A 236 9.53 21.08 -0.38
C ASN A 236 9.29 22.04 0.81
N GLY A 237 9.79 23.28 0.75
CA GLY A 237 9.62 24.27 1.80
C GLY A 237 10.36 23.94 3.11
N LEU A 238 11.45 23.18 3.01
CA LEU A 238 12.27 22.73 4.14
C LEU A 238 13.45 23.69 4.37
N GLY A 239 14.03 23.65 5.56
CA GLY A 239 15.25 24.41 5.86
C GLY A 239 16.44 23.87 5.06
N VAL A 240 17.17 24.77 4.40
CA VAL A 240 18.33 24.38 3.57
C VAL A 240 19.56 24.14 4.44
N GLY A 241 20.19 22.98 4.24
CA GLY A 241 21.39 22.59 4.98
C GLY A 241 21.77 21.12 4.77
N TYR A 242 22.13 20.42 5.84
CA TYR A 242 22.28 18.98 5.82
C TYR A 242 20.91 18.30 5.65
N LEU A 243 20.90 17.10 5.13
CA LEU A 243 19.66 16.29 5.10
C LEU A 243 19.48 15.61 6.47
N GLY A 244 18.31 15.80 7.10
CA GLY A 244 18.01 15.20 8.41
C GLY A 244 16.61 15.55 8.91
N GLY A 245 16.23 15.05 10.09
CA GLY A 245 14.93 15.36 10.68
C GLY A 245 13.76 15.13 9.72
N THR A 246 12.93 16.15 9.52
CA THR A 246 11.73 16.10 8.65
C THR A 246 12.03 15.94 7.15
N ASP A 247 13.27 16.12 6.71
CA ASP A 247 13.66 15.88 5.32
C ASP A 247 13.43 14.41 4.95
N TRP A 248 13.65 13.51 5.91
CA TRP A 248 13.39 12.07 5.72
C TRP A 248 11.92 11.75 5.44
N ASP A 249 11.00 12.47 6.10
CA ASP A 249 9.56 12.28 5.88
C ASP A 249 9.15 12.61 4.44
N MET A 250 9.85 13.57 3.81
CA MET A 250 9.59 13.98 2.43
C MET A 250 10.38 13.14 1.41
N LEU A 251 11.61 12.75 1.75
CA LEU A 251 12.45 11.98 0.84
C LEU A 251 11.95 10.54 0.68
N THR A 252 11.33 9.98 1.70
CA THR A 252 10.83 8.59 1.71
C THR A 252 9.41 8.43 1.16
N LYS A 253 8.68 9.52 0.92
CA LYS A 253 7.40 9.54 0.19
C LYS A 253 7.64 9.45 -1.32
#